data_b11e072d35aa13ae3eb5e346f76ffb73
#
_entry.id   b11e072d35aa13ae3eb5e346f76ffb73
#
_cell.length_a   1.000
_cell.length_b   1.000
_cell.length_c   1.000
_cell.angle_alpha   90.00
_cell.angle_beta   90.00
_cell.angle_gamma   90.00
#
_symmetry.space_group_name_H-M   'P 1'
#
loop_
_entity.id
_entity.type
_entity.pdbx_description
1 polymer ?
#
loop_
_entity_poly.entity_id
_entity_poly.type
_entity_poly.pdbx_seq_one_letter_code
_entity_poly.pdbx_strand_id
1 'polypeptide(L)'
;MKRLTLTTSAIALGFMVAACAAPEAAETATASPADTTVETVAAPDHSEEIAAARAFMERAEAELAAQSHIAAQAYWNQATNITPETNAAAAEAGAASTKLAVSLANESKQYDVSVLPADLARKFNMLRTGITIPAPSTQGAAEELSQITTRLDATYSTGRYKLKENTDSVLKLLGDLSEAERDDIVEKGLTLDQLSTLIEQSRDPEVLQQVWEGWRTISPPMKDDYARMVDIANEGANELGFESLDQMWLSGYDMPPEEMEAEVQRLWGQVEPLYKELHCYTRAKLNDQYGDEVQPRTGPIRADLLGNMWAQQWSSIYDIVEPENTGEIPYDLTKRLNERGYDAIKMVETGEAFFTSLGLEPLPDTFWDRSMIVRPEGKEVVCHASAWNLDDEEDVRIKMCTEVNSEDFYTVHHELGHNFYQRAYKDQDYLYKTGAHDGFHEAIGDFVALSITPEYLEQIGLISEDEKPGADADTALLMQTALDKIAFLP
;
A
#
# COMPACT_ATOMS: atom_id res chain seq x y z
N MET A 1 13.13 19.81 50.40
CA MET A 1 13.24 18.43 50.86
C MET A 1 11.84 17.90 51.21
N LYS A 2 11.19 17.19 50.31
CA LYS A 2 10.12 16.23 50.60
C LYS A 2 10.21 15.19 49.51
N ARG A 3 10.60 13.98 49.89
CA ARG A 3 10.65 12.81 49.00
C ARG A 3 9.22 12.32 48.82
N LEU A 4 8.77 12.21 47.56
CA LEU A 4 7.56 11.48 47.20
C LEU A 4 7.99 10.09 46.71
N THR A 5 7.53 9.08 47.44
CA THR A 5 7.72 7.66 47.11
C THR A 5 6.73 7.26 46.05
N LEU A 6 7.22 6.90 44.85
CA LEU A 6 6.41 6.21 43.83
C LEU A 6 6.25 4.76 44.25
N THR A 7 5.00 4.32 44.40
CA THR A 7 4.62 2.91 44.51
C THR A 7 4.35 2.37 43.10
N THR A 8 5.25 1.55 42.61
CA THR A 8 5.07 0.75 41.40
C THR A 8 4.14 -0.43 41.68
N SER A 9 2.95 -0.42 41.13
CA SER A 9 2.08 -1.62 41.07
C SER A 9 2.49 -2.48 39.88
N ALA A 10 3.23 -3.55 40.15
CA ALA A 10 3.50 -4.59 39.19
C ALA A 10 2.29 -5.51 39.09
N ILE A 11 1.63 -5.52 37.94
CA ILE A 11 0.64 -6.55 37.59
C ILE A 11 1.41 -7.74 37.02
N ALA A 12 1.56 -8.78 37.84
CA ALA A 12 2.12 -10.05 37.43
C ALA A 12 1.02 -10.86 36.70
N LEU A 13 1.14 -10.99 35.38
CA LEU A 13 0.39 -11.99 34.61
C LEU A 13 1.04 -13.36 34.86
N GLY A 14 0.37 -14.18 35.68
CA GLY A 14 0.77 -15.57 35.91
C GLY A 14 0.44 -16.44 34.71
N PHE A 15 1.45 -16.93 34.01
CA PHE A 15 1.33 -18.05 33.10
C PHE A 15 1.17 -19.34 33.91
N MET A 16 -0.01 -19.95 33.87
CA MET A 16 -0.20 -21.34 34.32
C MET A 16 0.38 -22.27 33.29
N VAL A 17 1.56 -22.81 33.59
CA VAL A 17 2.08 -23.98 32.89
C VAL A 17 1.38 -25.21 33.47
N ALA A 18 0.50 -25.83 32.72
CA ALA A 18 -0.06 -27.12 33.05
C ALA A 18 1.03 -28.19 32.84
N ALA A 19 1.61 -28.69 33.91
CA ALA A 19 2.47 -29.84 33.88
C ALA A 19 1.61 -31.11 33.66
N CYS A 20 1.77 -31.74 32.48
CA CYS A 20 1.28 -33.10 32.28
C CYS A 20 2.14 -34.07 33.10
N ALA A 21 1.52 -34.67 34.13
CA ALA A 21 2.14 -35.77 34.86
C ALA A 21 2.16 -37.04 33.98
N ALA A 22 3.35 -37.64 33.84
CA ALA A 22 3.49 -38.95 33.25
C ALA A 22 2.97 -40.03 34.20
N PRO A 23 2.32 -41.10 33.67
CA PRO A 23 1.92 -42.22 34.52
C PRO A 23 3.12 -43.12 34.85
N GLU A 24 3.16 -43.60 36.09
CA GLU A 24 4.16 -44.54 36.62
C GLU A 24 4.21 -45.83 35.80
N ALA A 25 5.44 -46.25 35.54
CA ALA A 25 5.74 -47.50 34.85
C ALA A 25 5.46 -48.70 35.77
N ALA A 26 4.62 -49.60 35.33
CA ALA A 26 4.51 -50.93 35.92
C ALA A 26 5.64 -51.83 35.40
N GLU A 27 6.44 -52.37 36.31
CA GLU A 27 7.42 -53.42 36.06
C GLU A 27 6.75 -54.68 35.54
N THR A 28 7.11 -55.13 34.33
CA THR A 28 6.92 -56.53 33.94
C THR A 28 8.10 -57.05 33.15
N ALA A 29 8.71 -58.07 33.74
CA ALA A 29 9.42 -59.22 33.18
C ALA A 29 10.30 -59.07 31.96
N THR A 30 11.57 -59.32 32.20
CA THR A 30 12.67 -59.59 31.26
C THR A 30 12.34 -60.67 30.24
N ALA A 31 12.23 -60.23 28.95
CA ALA A 31 12.48 -61.14 27.80
C ALA A 31 13.77 -60.72 27.12
N SER A 32 14.66 -61.68 26.87
CA SER A 32 15.92 -61.53 26.18
C SER A 32 15.75 -60.90 24.81
N PRO A 33 16.55 -59.91 24.37
CA PRO A 33 16.40 -59.31 23.07
C PRO A 33 16.93 -60.28 21.99
N ALA A 34 16.05 -60.63 21.07
CA ALA A 34 16.47 -61.11 19.76
C ALA A 34 17.18 -59.94 19.06
N ASP A 35 18.39 -60.19 18.64
CA ASP A 35 19.26 -59.28 17.86
C ASP A 35 18.61 -59.06 16.46
N THR A 36 17.70 -58.08 16.37
CA THR A 36 17.20 -57.57 15.10
C THR A 36 18.09 -56.40 14.75
N THR A 37 19.12 -56.63 13.98
CA THR A 37 19.85 -55.60 13.23
C THR A 37 18.84 -54.92 12.32
N VAL A 38 18.30 -53.78 12.77
CA VAL A 38 17.62 -52.82 11.91
C VAL A 38 18.72 -52.24 11.02
N GLU A 39 18.82 -52.72 9.77
CA GLU A 39 19.56 -51.98 8.75
C GLU A 39 18.97 -50.59 8.68
N THR A 40 19.64 -49.62 9.25
CA THR A 40 19.40 -48.20 8.99
C THR A 40 19.77 -47.99 7.51
N VAL A 41 18.75 -48.03 6.64
CA VAL A 41 18.89 -47.52 5.28
C VAL A 41 19.33 -46.08 5.42
N ALA A 42 20.56 -45.78 5.01
CA ALA A 42 21.06 -44.40 4.99
C ALA A 42 20.09 -43.56 4.16
N ALA A 43 19.71 -42.42 4.68
CA ALA A 43 18.89 -41.46 3.89
C ALA A 43 19.61 -41.17 2.56
N PRO A 44 18.89 -41.04 1.44
CA PRO A 44 19.49 -40.71 0.15
C PRO A 44 20.39 -39.48 0.29
N ASP A 45 21.57 -39.52 -0.31
CA ASP A 45 22.48 -38.38 -0.36
C ASP A 45 22.05 -37.45 -1.50
N HIS A 46 21.47 -36.28 -1.14
CA HIS A 46 21.04 -35.25 -2.08
C HIS A 46 22.07 -34.12 -2.21
N SER A 47 23.31 -34.29 -1.79
CA SER A 47 24.32 -33.21 -1.74
C SER A 47 24.61 -32.59 -3.11
N GLU A 48 24.67 -33.38 -4.18
CA GLU A 48 24.90 -32.90 -5.55
C GLU A 48 23.68 -32.10 -6.05
N GLU A 49 22.47 -32.56 -5.78
CA GLU A 49 21.23 -31.90 -6.16
C GLU A 49 21.05 -30.54 -5.43
N ILE A 50 21.32 -30.50 -4.13
CA ILE A 50 21.33 -29.30 -3.32
C ILE A 50 22.39 -28.31 -3.83
N ALA A 51 23.60 -28.77 -4.18
CA ALA A 51 24.64 -27.92 -4.73
C ALA A 51 24.24 -27.31 -6.09
N ALA A 52 23.62 -28.10 -6.97
CA ALA A 52 23.12 -27.63 -8.25
C ALA A 52 21.99 -26.61 -8.09
N ALA A 53 21.04 -26.89 -7.18
CA ALA A 53 19.95 -25.96 -6.86
C ALA A 53 20.46 -24.62 -6.29
N ARG A 54 21.50 -24.68 -5.44
CA ARG A 54 22.11 -23.44 -4.88
C ARG A 54 22.80 -22.62 -5.97
N ALA A 55 23.60 -23.28 -6.84
CA ALA A 55 24.25 -22.58 -7.95
C ALA A 55 23.24 -21.95 -8.94
N PHE A 56 22.12 -22.65 -9.19
CA PHE A 56 21.01 -22.09 -9.97
C PHE A 56 20.45 -20.82 -9.29
N MET A 57 20.16 -20.90 -8.00
CA MET A 57 19.54 -19.78 -7.25
C MET A 57 20.47 -18.56 -7.19
N GLU A 58 21.78 -18.75 -6.93
CA GLU A 58 22.77 -17.67 -6.95
C GLU A 58 22.81 -16.95 -8.32
N ARG A 59 22.76 -17.71 -9.42
CA ARG A 59 22.67 -17.14 -10.76
C ARG A 59 21.35 -16.41 -11.00
N ALA A 60 20.22 -16.99 -10.60
CA ALA A 60 18.90 -16.42 -10.78
C ALA A 60 18.76 -15.09 -10.02
N GLU A 61 19.19 -15.02 -8.77
CA GLU A 61 19.18 -13.81 -7.97
C GLU A 61 20.06 -12.70 -8.61
N ALA A 62 21.25 -13.05 -9.12
CA ALA A 62 22.13 -12.09 -9.79
C ALA A 62 21.53 -11.53 -11.09
N GLU A 63 20.88 -12.38 -11.91
CA GLU A 63 20.24 -11.96 -13.16
C GLU A 63 18.99 -11.11 -12.87
N LEU A 64 18.17 -11.48 -11.89
CA LEU A 64 16.99 -10.72 -11.47
C LEU A 64 17.39 -9.35 -10.92
N ALA A 65 18.39 -9.27 -10.04
CA ALA A 65 18.87 -8.00 -9.49
C ALA A 65 19.36 -7.05 -10.61
N ALA A 66 20.15 -7.55 -11.54
CA ALA A 66 20.63 -6.72 -12.66
C ALA A 66 19.50 -6.19 -13.52
N GLN A 67 18.46 -7.00 -13.80
CA GLN A 67 17.30 -6.58 -14.58
C GLN A 67 16.38 -5.66 -13.80
N SER A 68 16.23 -5.88 -12.49
CA SER A 68 15.43 -5.04 -11.59
C SER A 68 15.93 -3.59 -11.60
N HIS A 69 17.23 -3.37 -11.49
CA HIS A 69 17.81 -2.03 -11.51
C HIS A 69 17.54 -1.29 -12.84
N ILE A 70 17.59 -2.01 -13.98
CA ILE A 70 17.26 -1.44 -15.29
C ILE A 70 15.78 -1.04 -15.34
N ALA A 71 14.91 -1.92 -14.89
CA ALA A 71 13.47 -1.71 -14.90
C ALA A 71 13.05 -0.59 -13.92
N ALA A 72 13.58 -0.58 -12.70
CA ALA A 72 13.32 0.46 -11.71
C ALA A 72 13.67 1.85 -12.22
N GLN A 73 14.83 1.99 -12.90
CA GLN A 73 15.22 3.27 -13.50
C GLN A 73 14.31 3.68 -14.67
N ALA A 74 13.87 2.73 -15.50
CA ALA A 74 12.95 3.00 -16.61
C ALA A 74 11.56 3.43 -16.11
N TYR A 75 11.03 2.74 -15.11
CA TYR A 75 9.75 3.09 -14.47
C TYR A 75 9.82 4.42 -13.72
N TRP A 76 10.92 4.70 -13.00
CA TRP A 76 11.13 5.98 -12.37
C TRP A 76 11.11 7.12 -13.39
N ASN A 77 11.83 6.96 -14.50
CA ASN A 77 11.87 7.97 -15.55
C ASN A 77 10.50 8.19 -16.20
N GLN A 78 9.72 7.12 -16.39
CA GLN A 78 8.37 7.20 -16.91
C GLN A 78 7.44 7.92 -15.91
N ALA A 79 7.44 7.53 -14.63
CA ALA A 79 6.56 8.09 -13.62
C ALA A 79 6.84 9.57 -13.32
N THR A 80 8.09 10.01 -13.47
CA THR A 80 8.51 11.41 -13.23
C THR A 80 8.58 12.27 -14.49
N ASN A 81 8.29 11.72 -15.66
CA ASN A 81 8.21 12.44 -16.93
C ASN A 81 7.54 11.59 -18.01
N ILE A 82 6.21 11.62 -18.06
CA ILE A 82 5.41 10.81 -18.99
C ILE A 82 5.53 11.36 -20.41
N THR A 83 6.20 10.60 -21.28
CA THR A 83 6.34 10.87 -22.71
C THR A 83 6.21 9.57 -23.51
N PRO A 84 5.99 9.62 -24.84
CA PRO A 84 6.02 8.40 -25.66
C PRO A 84 7.32 7.61 -25.52
N GLU A 85 8.46 8.29 -25.39
CA GLU A 85 9.79 7.69 -25.27
C GLU A 85 9.96 6.98 -23.91
N THR A 86 9.56 7.63 -22.80
CA THR A 86 9.66 7.02 -21.45
C THR A 86 8.67 5.89 -21.29
N ASN A 87 7.45 5.99 -21.85
CA ASN A 87 6.50 4.89 -21.91
C ASN A 87 7.05 3.69 -22.67
N ALA A 88 7.68 3.91 -23.83
CA ALA A 88 8.28 2.84 -24.61
C ALA A 88 9.44 2.15 -23.86
N ALA A 89 10.31 2.93 -23.20
CA ALA A 89 11.42 2.40 -22.41
C ALA A 89 10.93 1.58 -21.21
N ALA A 90 9.91 2.06 -20.50
CA ALA A 90 9.29 1.33 -19.38
C ALA A 90 8.66 0.02 -19.85
N ALA A 91 7.94 0.03 -20.99
CA ALA A 91 7.34 -1.17 -21.57
C ALA A 91 8.41 -2.20 -22.00
N GLU A 92 9.50 -1.77 -22.62
CA GLU A 92 10.63 -2.65 -23.00
C GLU A 92 11.28 -3.28 -21.77
N ALA A 93 11.57 -2.48 -20.74
CA ALA A 93 12.16 -2.96 -19.50
C ALA A 93 11.23 -3.94 -18.76
N GLY A 94 9.94 -3.64 -18.68
CA GLY A 94 8.92 -4.51 -18.10
C GLY A 94 8.80 -5.86 -18.81
N ALA A 95 8.77 -5.84 -20.15
CA ALA A 95 8.75 -7.07 -20.95
C ALA A 95 10.00 -7.92 -20.72
N ALA A 96 11.19 -7.31 -20.62
CA ALA A 96 12.42 -8.01 -20.32
C ALA A 96 12.41 -8.63 -18.91
N SER A 97 11.91 -7.90 -17.91
CA SER A 97 11.78 -8.39 -16.53
C SER A 97 10.82 -9.59 -16.45
N THR A 98 9.63 -9.48 -17.07
CA THR A 98 8.64 -10.56 -17.09
C THR A 98 9.19 -11.83 -17.77
N LYS A 99 9.86 -11.68 -18.92
CA LYS A 99 10.49 -12.80 -19.62
C LYS A 99 11.55 -13.50 -18.78
N LEU A 100 12.43 -12.72 -18.15
CA LEU A 100 13.48 -13.27 -17.30
C LEU A 100 12.88 -14.04 -16.11
N ALA A 101 11.97 -13.40 -15.38
CA ALA A 101 11.34 -14.00 -14.21
C ALA A 101 10.59 -15.30 -14.56
N VAL A 102 9.77 -15.31 -15.62
CA VAL A 102 9.06 -16.50 -16.10
C VAL A 102 10.03 -17.58 -16.55
N SER A 103 11.12 -17.23 -17.27
CA SER A 103 12.14 -18.19 -17.69
C SER A 103 12.80 -18.87 -16.50
N LEU A 104 13.21 -18.11 -15.49
CA LEU A 104 13.85 -18.64 -14.27
C LEU A 104 12.87 -19.47 -13.43
N ALA A 105 11.61 -19.02 -13.30
CA ALA A 105 10.57 -19.78 -12.62
C ALA A 105 10.31 -21.13 -13.30
N ASN A 106 10.26 -21.17 -14.64
CA ASN A 106 10.13 -22.43 -15.40
C ASN A 106 11.37 -23.32 -15.26
N GLU A 107 12.57 -22.76 -15.35
CA GLU A 107 13.83 -23.51 -15.13
C GLU A 107 13.87 -24.10 -13.72
N SER A 108 13.36 -23.39 -12.71
CA SER A 108 13.33 -23.84 -11.32
C SER A 108 12.56 -25.15 -11.11
N LYS A 109 11.63 -25.51 -12.02
CA LYS A 109 10.79 -26.73 -11.90
C LYS A 109 11.57 -28.04 -12.01
N GLN A 110 12.78 -27.99 -12.58
CA GLN A 110 13.64 -29.20 -12.66
C GLN A 110 14.21 -29.64 -11.30
N TYR A 111 14.12 -28.79 -10.27
CA TYR A 111 14.65 -29.08 -8.93
C TYR A 111 13.54 -29.58 -8.01
N ASP A 112 13.78 -30.67 -7.29
CA ASP A 112 12.87 -31.18 -6.27
C ASP A 112 13.05 -30.37 -4.97
N VAL A 113 12.12 -29.44 -4.72
CA VAL A 113 12.18 -28.58 -3.53
C VAL A 113 12.01 -29.35 -2.22
N SER A 114 11.47 -30.58 -2.24
CA SER A 114 11.22 -31.36 -1.03
C SER A 114 12.51 -31.90 -0.38
N VAL A 115 13.61 -31.93 -1.13
CA VAL A 115 14.93 -32.38 -0.65
C VAL A 115 15.87 -31.22 -0.31
N LEU A 116 15.43 -29.95 -0.58
CA LEU A 116 16.24 -28.77 -0.35
C LEU A 116 16.19 -28.32 1.11
N PRO A 117 17.25 -27.67 1.63
CA PRO A 117 17.18 -26.92 2.89
C PRO A 117 16.06 -25.89 2.87
N ALA A 118 15.45 -25.63 4.02
CA ALA A 118 14.25 -24.79 4.13
C ALA A 118 14.44 -23.37 3.57
N ASP A 119 15.60 -22.75 3.80
CA ASP A 119 15.98 -21.45 3.25
C ASP A 119 15.98 -21.44 1.72
N LEU A 120 16.60 -22.46 1.11
CA LEU A 120 16.66 -22.59 -0.33
C LEU A 120 15.29 -22.94 -0.93
N ALA A 121 14.54 -23.87 -0.30
CA ALA A 121 13.18 -24.21 -0.73
C ALA A 121 12.25 -22.98 -0.72
N ARG A 122 12.37 -22.08 0.30
CA ARG A 122 11.62 -20.82 0.36
C ARG A 122 11.98 -19.92 -0.82
N LYS A 123 13.25 -19.75 -1.17
CA LYS A 123 13.66 -18.95 -2.35
C LYS A 123 13.08 -19.52 -3.66
N PHE A 124 13.03 -20.83 -3.83
CA PHE A 124 12.38 -21.46 -4.98
C PHE A 124 10.87 -21.14 -5.02
N ASN A 125 10.20 -21.13 -3.87
CA ASN A 125 8.81 -20.74 -3.81
C ASN A 125 8.64 -19.26 -4.20
N MET A 126 9.42 -18.36 -3.59
CA MET A 126 9.37 -16.92 -3.89
C MET A 126 9.66 -16.61 -5.36
N LEU A 127 10.63 -17.31 -5.98
CA LEU A 127 10.92 -17.18 -7.40
C LEU A 127 9.72 -17.53 -8.29
N ARG A 128 8.90 -18.50 -7.88
CA ARG A 128 7.71 -18.95 -8.63
C ARG A 128 6.48 -18.09 -8.39
N THR A 129 6.32 -17.53 -7.19
CA THR A 129 5.12 -16.76 -6.76
C THR A 129 5.34 -15.26 -6.82
N GLY A 130 6.58 -14.78 -6.84
CA GLY A 130 6.91 -13.35 -6.79
C GLY A 130 6.70 -12.57 -8.10
N ILE A 131 6.13 -13.19 -9.13
CA ILE A 131 5.81 -12.53 -10.41
C ILE A 131 4.41 -11.96 -10.29
N THR A 132 4.29 -10.64 -10.13
CA THR A 132 2.99 -9.99 -9.90
C THR A 132 1.99 -10.25 -11.03
N ILE A 133 2.42 -10.10 -12.29
CA ILE A 133 1.59 -10.37 -13.47
C ILE A 133 2.44 -11.22 -14.43
N PRO A 134 2.36 -12.57 -14.38
CA PRO A 134 3.12 -13.44 -15.26
C PRO A 134 2.55 -13.41 -16.67
N ALA A 135 3.42 -13.54 -17.68
CA ALA A 135 3.02 -13.84 -19.05
C ALA A 135 3.44 -15.27 -19.39
N PRO A 136 2.70 -15.99 -20.24
CA PRO A 136 3.14 -17.29 -20.73
C PRO A 136 4.42 -17.15 -21.56
N SER A 137 5.20 -18.23 -21.69
CA SER A 137 6.44 -18.27 -22.48
C SER A 137 6.22 -18.14 -24.00
N THR A 138 4.97 -18.01 -24.43
CA THR A 138 4.58 -17.79 -25.82
C THR A 138 5.23 -16.49 -26.35
N GLN A 139 5.82 -16.59 -27.56
CA GLN A 139 6.49 -15.46 -28.19
C GLN A 139 5.57 -14.24 -28.33
N GLY A 140 6.00 -13.09 -27.81
CA GLY A 140 5.28 -11.82 -27.87
C GLY A 140 4.35 -11.54 -26.69
N ALA A 141 4.04 -12.53 -25.85
CA ALA A 141 3.09 -12.36 -24.73
C ALA A 141 3.58 -11.36 -23.66
N ALA A 142 4.84 -11.41 -23.29
CA ALA A 142 5.40 -10.48 -22.32
C ALA A 142 5.45 -9.05 -22.85
N GLU A 143 5.75 -8.88 -24.14
CA GLU A 143 5.71 -7.57 -24.83
C GLU A 143 4.30 -7.02 -24.90
N GLU A 144 3.31 -7.86 -25.27
CA GLU A 144 1.90 -7.48 -25.30
C GLU A 144 1.43 -7.04 -23.91
N LEU A 145 1.70 -7.85 -22.88
CA LEU A 145 1.37 -7.54 -21.49
C LEU A 145 1.93 -6.21 -21.05
N SER A 146 3.23 -5.99 -21.25
CA SER A 146 3.90 -4.75 -20.82
C SER A 146 3.39 -3.52 -21.57
N GLN A 147 3.05 -3.65 -22.86
CA GLN A 147 2.44 -2.56 -23.63
C GLN A 147 1.03 -2.25 -23.11
N ILE A 148 0.25 -3.26 -22.77
CA ILE A 148 -1.10 -3.09 -22.21
C ILE A 148 -1.03 -2.39 -20.87
N THR A 149 -0.23 -2.88 -19.93
CA THR A 149 -0.10 -2.30 -18.58
C THR A 149 0.36 -0.85 -18.65
N THR A 150 1.37 -0.54 -19.48
CA THR A 150 1.84 0.83 -19.67
C THR A 150 0.76 1.75 -20.28
N ARG A 151 -0.06 1.26 -21.22
CA ARG A 151 -1.17 2.05 -21.78
C ARG A 151 -2.27 2.29 -20.75
N LEU A 152 -2.61 1.28 -19.95
CA LEU A 152 -3.61 1.39 -18.89
C LEU A 152 -3.18 2.46 -17.87
N ASP A 153 -1.95 2.38 -17.39
CA ASP A 153 -1.37 3.36 -16.45
C ASP A 153 -1.36 4.78 -17.04
N ALA A 154 -0.84 4.95 -18.24
CA ALA A 154 -0.79 6.24 -18.91
C ALA A 154 -2.19 6.83 -19.16
N THR A 155 -3.17 6.01 -19.57
CA THR A 155 -4.56 6.45 -19.81
C THR A 155 -5.20 6.91 -18.51
N TYR A 156 -5.01 6.18 -17.43
CA TYR A 156 -5.52 6.53 -16.11
C TYR A 156 -4.88 7.81 -15.59
N SER A 157 -3.56 7.90 -15.60
CA SER A 157 -2.79 9.01 -15.03
C SER A 157 -2.95 10.34 -15.79
N THR A 158 -3.23 10.28 -17.12
CA THR A 158 -3.43 11.48 -17.95
C THR A 158 -4.90 11.77 -18.27
N GLY A 159 -5.81 10.97 -17.72
CA GLY A 159 -7.25 11.11 -17.92
C GLY A 159 -7.77 12.49 -17.54
N ARG A 160 -8.71 13.02 -18.31
CA ARG A 160 -9.34 14.33 -18.10
C ARG A 160 -10.84 14.26 -18.32
N TYR A 161 -11.57 15.03 -17.55
CA TYR A 161 -13.02 15.17 -17.75
C TYR A 161 -13.43 16.64 -17.83
N LYS A 162 -14.24 16.98 -18.84
CA LYS A 162 -14.82 18.32 -18.98
C LYS A 162 -16.17 18.37 -18.30
N LEU A 163 -16.31 19.24 -17.31
CA LEU A 163 -17.62 19.55 -16.73
C LEU A 163 -18.55 20.12 -17.79
N LYS A 164 -19.84 19.82 -17.70
CA LYS A 164 -20.87 20.38 -18.60
C LYS A 164 -20.94 21.90 -18.48
N GLU A 165 -20.78 22.39 -17.27
CA GLU A 165 -20.73 23.82 -16.93
C GLU A 165 -19.58 24.10 -15.98
N ASN A 166 -18.55 24.79 -16.46
CA ASN A 166 -17.49 25.32 -15.62
C ASN A 166 -17.94 26.68 -15.07
N THR A 167 -18.75 26.68 -14.00
CA THR A 167 -19.12 27.91 -13.35
C THR A 167 -17.96 28.45 -12.51
N ASP A 168 -17.83 29.79 -12.43
CA ASP A 168 -16.80 30.40 -11.57
C ASP A 168 -16.89 29.95 -10.11
N SER A 169 -18.08 29.56 -9.64
CA SER A 169 -18.28 29.02 -8.30
C SER A 169 -17.66 27.66 -8.10
N VAL A 170 -17.72 26.78 -9.09
CA VAL A 170 -17.09 25.44 -9.04
C VAL A 170 -15.57 25.56 -9.15
N LEU A 171 -15.06 26.37 -10.09
CA LEU A 171 -13.62 26.56 -10.25
C LEU A 171 -12.95 27.22 -9.04
N LYS A 172 -13.68 28.01 -8.26
CA LYS A 172 -13.16 28.58 -6.99
C LYS A 172 -12.87 27.54 -5.92
N LEU A 173 -13.50 26.38 -5.96
CA LEU A 173 -13.21 25.26 -5.04
C LEU A 173 -11.81 24.67 -5.28
N LEU A 174 -11.24 24.91 -6.47
CA LEU A 174 -9.87 24.50 -6.80
C LEU A 174 -8.80 25.51 -6.33
N GLY A 175 -9.18 26.54 -5.59
CA GLY A 175 -8.26 27.59 -5.14
C GLY A 175 -7.95 28.65 -6.19
N ASP A 176 -6.80 29.32 -6.04
CA ASP A 176 -6.36 30.39 -6.92
C ASP A 176 -5.68 29.83 -8.17
N LEU A 177 -6.48 29.58 -9.21
CA LEU A 177 -5.99 29.13 -10.51
C LEU A 177 -5.38 30.30 -11.31
N SER A 178 -4.21 30.08 -11.88
CA SER A 178 -3.60 30.97 -12.89
C SER A 178 -4.44 31.03 -14.17
N GLU A 179 -4.21 32.02 -15.02
CA GLU A 179 -4.87 32.12 -16.34
C GLU A 179 -4.55 30.89 -17.21
N ALA A 180 -3.31 30.42 -17.19
CA ALA A 180 -2.88 29.24 -17.95
C ALA A 180 -3.57 27.96 -17.49
N GLU A 181 -3.76 27.75 -16.19
CA GLU A 181 -4.49 26.60 -15.64
C GLU A 181 -5.97 26.64 -15.99
N ARG A 182 -6.59 27.82 -15.95
CA ARG A 182 -7.98 28.01 -16.40
C ARG A 182 -8.15 27.68 -17.88
N ASP A 183 -7.22 28.12 -18.73
CA ASP A 183 -7.23 27.83 -20.16
C ASP A 183 -7.05 26.31 -20.41
N ASP A 184 -6.14 25.66 -19.69
CA ASP A 184 -5.93 24.20 -19.77
C ASP A 184 -7.20 23.41 -19.37
N ILE A 185 -7.86 23.79 -18.28
CA ILE A 185 -9.14 23.19 -17.86
C ILE A 185 -10.21 23.36 -18.94
N VAL A 186 -10.31 24.53 -19.55
CA VAL A 186 -11.28 24.80 -20.62
C VAL A 186 -10.97 23.99 -21.86
N GLU A 187 -9.69 23.90 -22.24
CA GLU A 187 -9.26 23.19 -23.44
C GLU A 187 -9.29 21.68 -23.25
N LYS A 188 -8.72 21.13 -22.13
CA LYS A 188 -8.51 19.69 -21.95
C LYS A 188 -9.45 19.05 -20.93
N GLY A 189 -9.98 19.81 -19.98
CA GLY A 189 -10.77 19.33 -18.84
C GLY A 189 -9.93 19.18 -17.57
N LEU A 190 -10.60 18.79 -16.49
CA LEU A 190 -10.05 18.61 -15.15
C LEU A 190 -9.27 17.30 -15.04
N THR A 191 -8.17 17.32 -14.31
CA THR A 191 -7.40 16.13 -13.91
C THR A 191 -8.13 15.33 -12.84
N LEU A 192 -7.64 14.12 -12.53
CA LEU A 192 -8.09 13.36 -11.39
C LEU A 192 -7.97 14.15 -10.08
N ASP A 193 -6.81 14.79 -9.84
CA ASP A 193 -6.56 15.56 -8.61
C ASP A 193 -7.57 16.71 -8.47
N GLN A 194 -7.80 17.48 -9.55
CA GLN A 194 -8.78 18.55 -9.56
C GLN A 194 -10.21 18.05 -9.35
N LEU A 195 -10.57 16.90 -9.93
CA LEU A 195 -11.88 16.28 -9.73
C LEU A 195 -12.01 15.75 -8.29
N SER A 196 -10.96 15.18 -7.71
CA SER A 196 -10.94 14.76 -6.30
C SER A 196 -11.13 15.93 -5.36
N THR A 197 -10.44 17.05 -5.58
CA THR A 197 -10.65 18.30 -4.81
C THR A 197 -12.10 18.76 -4.89
N LEU A 198 -12.75 18.66 -6.06
CA LEU A 198 -14.17 18.99 -6.17
C LEU A 198 -15.09 18.05 -5.37
N ILE A 199 -14.78 16.74 -5.33
CA ILE A 199 -15.52 15.77 -4.51
C ILE A 199 -15.36 16.09 -3.01
N GLU A 200 -14.19 16.49 -2.59
CA GLU A 200 -13.89 16.82 -1.18
C GLU A 200 -14.56 18.14 -0.74
N GLN A 201 -14.46 19.16 -1.58
CA GLN A 201 -14.83 20.52 -1.21
C GLN A 201 -16.28 20.90 -1.55
N SER A 202 -16.88 20.27 -2.57
CA SER A 202 -18.25 20.58 -2.96
C SER A 202 -19.27 20.00 -1.97
N ARG A 203 -20.37 20.72 -1.80
CA ARG A 203 -21.58 20.22 -1.10
C ARG A 203 -22.81 20.29 -2.01
N ASP A 204 -22.61 20.54 -3.29
CA ASP A 204 -23.67 20.52 -4.30
C ASP A 204 -23.81 19.12 -4.88
N PRO A 205 -24.92 18.40 -4.65
CA PRO A 205 -25.09 17.02 -5.08
C PRO A 205 -25.15 16.82 -6.59
N GLU A 206 -25.46 17.87 -7.38
CA GLU A 206 -25.44 17.81 -8.84
C GLU A 206 -23.99 17.89 -9.35
N VAL A 207 -23.17 18.75 -8.76
CA VAL A 207 -21.73 18.85 -9.06
C VAL A 207 -21.03 17.56 -8.68
N LEU A 208 -21.26 17.04 -7.46
CA LEU A 208 -20.67 15.81 -6.95
C LEU A 208 -20.98 14.62 -7.88
N GLN A 209 -22.25 14.46 -8.26
CA GLN A 209 -22.64 13.40 -9.19
C GLN A 209 -21.96 13.55 -10.56
N GLN A 210 -21.93 14.77 -11.10
CA GLN A 210 -21.31 15.02 -12.40
C GLN A 210 -19.81 14.70 -12.40
N VAL A 211 -19.09 15.12 -11.34
CA VAL A 211 -17.66 14.87 -11.18
C VAL A 211 -17.39 13.37 -11.06
N TRP A 212 -18.14 12.68 -10.20
CA TRP A 212 -17.98 11.25 -9.95
C TRP A 212 -18.28 10.39 -11.17
N GLU A 213 -19.39 10.63 -11.85
CA GLU A 213 -19.75 9.94 -13.11
C GLU A 213 -18.78 10.32 -14.24
N GLY A 214 -18.36 11.58 -14.29
CA GLY A 214 -17.48 12.10 -15.31
C GLY A 214 -16.12 11.43 -15.32
N TRP A 215 -15.48 11.29 -14.16
CA TRP A 215 -14.20 10.56 -14.06
C TRP A 215 -14.34 9.11 -14.56
N ARG A 216 -15.44 8.46 -14.26
CA ARG A 216 -15.67 7.07 -14.70
C ARG A 216 -15.84 6.87 -16.18
N THR A 217 -15.93 7.95 -16.98
CA THR A 217 -15.89 7.86 -18.45
C THR A 217 -14.49 7.58 -19.00
N ILE A 218 -13.44 7.70 -18.19
CA ILE A 218 -12.06 7.38 -18.56
C ILE A 218 -11.86 5.88 -18.71
N SER A 219 -12.47 5.07 -17.84
CA SER A 219 -12.22 3.63 -17.76
C SER A 219 -12.90 2.75 -18.82
N PRO A 220 -14.10 3.06 -19.41
CA PRO A 220 -14.70 2.20 -20.42
C PRO A 220 -13.80 1.86 -21.62
N PRO A 221 -13.01 2.80 -22.19
CA PRO A 221 -12.04 2.49 -23.24
C PRO A 221 -10.90 1.55 -22.82
N MET A 222 -10.62 1.45 -21.51
CA MET A 222 -9.56 0.59 -20.96
C MET A 222 -10.02 -0.87 -20.80
N LYS A 223 -11.32 -1.15 -20.86
CA LYS A 223 -11.90 -2.45 -20.48
C LYS A 223 -11.32 -3.61 -21.27
N ASP A 224 -11.17 -3.47 -22.58
CA ASP A 224 -10.68 -4.55 -23.44
C ASP A 224 -9.21 -4.85 -23.17
N ASP A 225 -8.38 -3.81 -22.98
CA ASP A 225 -6.98 -3.96 -22.58
C ASP A 225 -6.88 -4.63 -21.20
N TYR A 226 -7.72 -4.20 -20.24
CA TYR A 226 -7.73 -4.81 -18.91
C TYR A 226 -8.12 -6.29 -18.96
N ALA A 227 -9.17 -6.65 -19.71
CA ALA A 227 -9.57 -8.03 -19.88
C ALA A 227 -8.45 -8.87 -20.52
N ARG A 228 -7.78 -8.32 -21.55
CA ARG A 228 -6.67 -9.01 -22.21
C ARG A 228 -5.47 -9.20 -21.27
N MET A 229 -5.17 -8.21 -20.42
CA MET A 229 -4.14 -8.31 -19.37
C MET A 229 -4.44 -9.50 -18.43
N VAL A 230 -5.69 -9.61 -17.97
CA VAL A 230 -6.12 -10.71 -17.09
C VAL A 230 -6.00 -12.07 -17.78
N ASP A 231 -6.39 -12.17 -19.05
CA ASP A 231 -6.24 -13.41 -19.82
C ASP A 231 -4.77 -13.85 -19.92
N ILE A 232 -3.85 -12.92 -20.29
CA ILE A 232 -2.43 -13.21 -20.40
C ILE A 232 -1.86 -13.62 -19.02
N ALA A 233 -2.25 -12.92 -17.96
CA ALA A 233 -1.80 -13.20 -16.60
C ALA A 233 -2.24 -14.59 -16.12
N ASN A 234 -3.50 -14.98 -16.39
CA ASN A 234 -4.00 -16.33 -16.09
C ASN A 234 -3.30 -17.41 -16.91
N GLU A 235 -3.06 -17.18 -18.22
CA GLU A 235 -2.27 -18.09 -19.04
C GLU A 235 -0.86 -18.28 -18.46
N GLY A 236 -0.21 -17.20 -18.01
CA GLY A 236 1.10 -17.22 -17.34
C GLY A 236 1.08 -17.97 -16.01
N ALA A 237 0.09 -17.73 -15.15
CA ALA A 237 -0.09 -18.44 -13.89
C ALA A 237 -0.32 -19.95 -14.11
N ASN A 238 -1.13 -20.32 -15.11
CA ASN A 238 -1.35 -21.73 -15.48
C ASN A 238 -0.05 -22.38 -15.94
N GLU A 239 0.77 -21.70 -16.75
CA GLU A 239 2.07 -22.22 -17.17
C GLU A 239 3.00 -22.44 -15.95
N LEU A 240 2.93 -21.62 -14.92
CA LEU A 240 3.67 -21.76 -13.68
C LEU A 240 3.12 -22.87 -12.76
N GLY A 241 1.94 -23.41 -13.05
CA GLY A 241 1.34 -24.55 -12.35
C GLY A 241 0.24 -24.15 -11.36
N PHE A 242 -0.24 -22.91 -11.41
CA PHE A 242 -1.37 -22.42 -10.62
C PHE A 242 -2.68 -22.52 -11.42
N GLU A 243 -3.81 -22.63 -10.75
CA GLU A 243 -5.12 -22.69 -11.40
C GLU A 243 -5.49 -21.34 -12.04
N SER A 244 -5.09 -20.24 -11.39
CA SER A 244 -5.38 -18.87 -11.81
C SER A 244 -4.39 -17.88 -11.15
N LEU A 245 -4.41 -16.63 -11.59
CA LEU A 245 -3.56 -15.57 -11.02
C LEU A 245 -3.88 -15.29 -9.54
N ASP A 246 -5.15 -15.29 -9.15
CA ASP A 246 -5.56 -15.09 -7.76
C ASP A 246 -5.04 -16.22 -6.85
N GLN A 247 -5.12 -17.48 -7.28
CA GLN A 247 -4.54 -18.60 -6.55
C GLN A 247 -3.01 -18.48 -6.42
N MET A 248 -2.35 -18.00 -7.47
CA MET A 248 -0.92 -17.72 -7.42
C MET A 248 -0.59 -16.64 -6.38
N TRP A 249 -1.33 -15.53 -6.36
CA TRP A 249 -1.11 -14.44 -5.39
C TRP A 249 -1.35 -14.90 -3.96
N LEU A 250 -2.47 -15.59 -3.70
CA LEU A 250 -2.79 -16.10 -2.37
C LEU A 250 -1.76 -17.14 -1.87
N SER A 251 -1.16 -17.92 -2.78
CA SER A 251 -0.10 -18.88 -2.40
C SER A 251 1.22 -18.22 -1.98
N GLY A 252 1.38 -16.92 -2.19
CA GLY A 252 2.52 -16.15 -1.70
C GLY A 252 2.52 -15.95 -0.18
N TYR A 253 1.37 -16.08 0.47
CA TYR A 253 1.27 -16.08 1.92
C TYR A 253 1.70 -17.43 2.51
N ASP A 254 2.12 -17.46 3.79
CA ASP A 254 2.57 -18.70 4.46
C ASP A 254 1.35 -19.56 4.92
N MET A 255 0.31 -19.63 4.11
CA MET A 255 -0.88 -20.45 4.30
C MET A 255 -1.52 -20.83 2.95
N PRO A 256 -2.30 -21.92 2.89
CA PRO A 256 -3.08 -22.25 1.70
C PRO A 256 -4.06 -21.14 1.32
N PRO A 257 -4.36 -20.94 0.02
CA PRO A 257 -5.28 -19.90 -0.45
C PRO A 257 -6.64 -19.91 0.25
N GLU A 258 -7.21 -21.09 0.49
CA GLU A 258 -8.50 -21.25 1.16
C GLU A 258 -8.45 -20.82 2.65
N GLU A 259 -7.31 -21.02 3.30
CA GLU A 259 -7.10 -20.56 4.69
C GLU A 259 -6.94 -19.03 4.74
N MET A 260 -6.26 -18.43 3.75
CA MET A 260 -6.13 -16.98 3.63
C MET A 260 -7.49 -16.33 3.40
N GLU A 261 -8.32 -16.88 2.50
CA GLU A 261 -9.69 -16.39 2.28
C GLU A 261 -10.52 -16.47 3.57
N ALA A 262 -10.45 -17.60 4.28
CA ALA A 262 -11.15 -17.78 5.54
C ALA A 262 -10.68 -16.79 6.62
N GLU A 263 -9.38 -16.49 6.69
CA GLU A 263 -8.82 -15.53 7.64
C GLU A 263 -9.27 -14.10 7.33
N VAL A 264 -9.27 -13.68 6.07
CA VAL A 264 -9.78 -12.37 5.66
C VAL A 264 -11.27 -12.23 6.03
N GLN A 265 -12.08 -13.25 5.76
CA GLN A 265 -13.50 -13.26 6.16
C GLN A 265 -13.68 -13.23 7.68
N ARG A 266 -12.83 -13.93 8.43
CA ARG A 266 -12.85 -13.89 9.89
C ARG A 266 -12.54 -12.49 10.44
N LEU A 267 -11.51 -11.83 9.90
CA LEU A 267 -11.11 -10.47 10.27
C LEU A 267 -12.21 -9.47 9.93
N TRP A 268 -12.77 -9.56 8.73
CA TRP A 268 -13.90 -8.72 8.32
C TRP A 268 -15.07 -8.88 9.28
N GLY A 269 -15.45 -10.13 9.62
CA GLY A 269 -16.55 -10.39 10.56
C GLY A 269 -16.36 -9.75 11.95
N GLN A 270 -15.11 -9.43 12.36
CA GLN A 270 -14.83 -8.71 13.60
C GLN A 270 -15.06 -7.20 13.48
N VAL A 271 -14.86 -6.63 12.31
CA VAL A 271 -14.96 -5.17 12.04
C VAL A 271 -16.32 -4.78 11.46
N GLU A 272 -16.96 -5.67 10.72
CA GLU A 272 -18.23 -5.44 10.03
C GLU A 272 -19.33 -4.79 10.91
N PRO A 273 -19.52 -5.18 12.19
CA PRO A 273 -20.50 -4.52 13.03
C PRO A 273 -20.24 -3.02 13.20
N LEU A 274 -18.99 -2.63 13.43
CA LEU A 274 -18.60 -1.22 13.55
C LEU A 274 -18.81 -0.48 12.23
N TYR A 275 -18.40 -1.08 11.11
CA TYR A 275 -18.62 -0.51 9.78
C TYR A 275 -20.11 -0.28 9.50
N LYS A 276 -20.99 -1.23 9.85
CA LYS A 276 -22.43 -1.10 9.65
C LYS A 276 -23.04 0.06 10.44
N GLU A 277 -22.57 0.27 11.67
CA GLU A 277 -23.01 1.41 12.49
C GLU A 277 -22.51 2.73 11.91
N LEU A 278 -21.23 2.80 11.51
CA LEU A 278 -20.66 3.98 10.83
C LEU A 278 -21.43 4.31 9.55
N HIS A 279 -21.67 3.29 8.69
CA HIS A 279 -22.43 3.45 7.45
C HIS A 279 -23.87 3.92 7.71
N CYS A 280 -24.53 3.36 8.73
CA CYS A 280 -25.90 3.74 9.11
C CYS A 280 -25.97 5.19 9.59
N TYR A 281 -25.02 5.58 10.45
CA TYR A 281 -24.91 6.93 10.98
C TYR A 281 -24.62 7.95 9.85
N THR A 282 -23.61 7.69 9.04
CA THR A 282 -23.24 8.55 7.91
C THR A 282 -24.39 8.74 6.93
N ARG A 283 -25.10 7.65 6.58
CA ARG A 283 -26.29 7.72 5.72
C ARG A 283 -27.38 8.61 6.32
N ALA A 284 -27.64 8.53 7.62
CA ALA A 284 -28.63 9.36 8.27
C ALA A 284 -28.26 10.84 8.22
N LYS A 285 -27.01 11.19 8.50
CA LYS A 285 -26.50 12.57 8.42
C LYS A 285 -26.53 13.14 7.00
N LEU A 286 -26.15 12.33 6.01
CA LEU A 286 -26.24 12.71 4.60
C LEU A 286 -27.70 12.89 4.14
N ASN A 287 -28.63 12.08 4.64
CA ASN A 287 -30.06 12.29 4.40
C ASN A 287 -30.55 13.59 5.05
N ASP A 288 -30.14 13.91 6.27
CA ASP A 288 -30.50 15.17 6.93
C ASP A 288 -29.96 16.37 6.16
N GLN A 289 -28.78 16.27 5.54
CA GLN A 289 -28.16 17.30 4.72
C GLN A 289 -28.83 17.46 3.35
N TYR A 290 -29.12 16.37 2.65
CA TYR A 290 -29.50 16.39 1.24
C TYR A 290 -30.96 15.99 0.97
N GLY A 291 -31.65 15.40 1.94
CA GLY A 291 -33.04 14.94 1.82
C GLY A 291 -33.21 13.60 1.10
N ASP A 292 -34.43 13.08 1.15
CA ASP A 292 -34.77 11.73 0.64
C ASP A 292 -34.62 11.56 -0.88
N GLU A 293 -34.72 12.64 -1.65
CA GLU A 293 -34.57 12.61 -3.11
C GLU A 293 -33.12 12.37 -3.54
N VAL A 294 -32.16 12.87 -2.77
CA VAL A 294 -30.72 12.74 -3.04
C VAL A 294 -30.15 11.53 -2.32
N GLN A 295 -30.36 11.41 -1.00
CA GLN A 295 -29.89 10.31 -0.17
C GLN A 295 -31.04 9.76 0.68
N PRO A 296 -31.66 8.63 0.28
CA PRO A 296 -32.70 7.99 1.08
C PRO A 296 -32.18 7.49 2.44
N ARG A 297 -33.03 7.45 3.45
CA ARG A 297 -32.68 6.93 4.79
C ARG A 297 -32.38 5.44 4.84
N THR A 298 -32.70 4.70 3.79
CA THR A 298 -32.48 3.24 3.69
C THR A 298 -31.76 2.89 2.40
N GLY A 299 -31.08 1.74 2.39
CA GLY A 299 -30.33 1.27 1.23
C GLY A 299 -28.88 1.76 1.23
N PRO A 300 -28.19 1.73 0.09
CA PRO A 300 -26.80 2.17 -0.03
C PRO A 300 -26.68 3.70 0.07
N ILE A 301 -25.47 4.17 0.36
CA ILE A 301 -25.12 5.59 0.25
C ILE A 301 -24.69 5.86 -1.20
N ARG A 302 -25.06 7.00 -1.75
CA ARG A 302 -24.49 7.49 -3.02
C ARG A 302 -23.00 7.74 -2.83
N ALA A 303 -22.18 7.10 -3.67
CA ALA A 303 -20.73 7.12 -3.53
C ALA A 303 -20.12 8.52 -3.70
N ASP A 304 -20.71 9.34 -4.55
CA ASP A 304 -20.29 10.72 -4.82
C ASP A 304 -20.49 11.67 -3.61
N LEU A 305 -21.28 11.29 -2.61
CA LEU A 305 -21.51 12.07 -1.40
C LEU A 305 -20.51 11.79 -0.29
N LEU A 306 -19.59 10.84 -0.48
CA LEU A 306 -18.70 10.36 0.57
C LEU A 306 -17.34 11.08 0.62
N GLY A 307 -17.17 12.14 -0.16
CA GLY A 307 -16.00 13.02 -0.06
C GLY A 307 -14.69 12.47 -0.61
N ASN A 308 -14.74 11.34 -1.32
CA ASN A 308 -13.56 10.73 -1.94
C ASN A 308 -13.95 10.13 -3.30
N MET A 309 -13.07 10.22 -4.30
CA MET A 309 -13.38 9.76 -5.67
C MET A 309 -13.73 8.27 -5.72
N TRP A 310 -13.16 7.45 -4.83
CA TRP A 310 -13.44 6.00 -4.73
C TRP A 310 -14.38 5.63 -3.59
N ALA A 311 -14.86 6.64 -2.83
CA ALA A 311 -15.73 6.47 -1.66
C ALA A 311 -15.13 5.56 -0.57
N GLN A 312 -13.82 5.47 -0.49
CA GLN A 312 -13.10 4.58 0.43
C GLN A 312 -12.61 5.27 1.70
N GLN A 313 -12.55 6.60 1.71
CA GLN A 313 -12.24 7.45 2.87
C GLN A 313 -13.29 8.54 2.95
N TRP A 314 -13.86 8.75 4.14
CA TRP A 314 -15.00 9.66 4.31
C TRP A 314 -14.68 10.87 5.19
N SER A 315 -13.40 11.09 5.51
CA SER A 315 -12.94 12.17 6.38
C SER A 315 -13.29 13.57 5.84
N SER A 316 -13.31 13.74 4.51
CA SER A 316 -13.65 15.02 3.87
C SER A 316 -15.10 15.51 4.10
N ILE A 317 -15.99 14.62 4.57
CA ILE A 317 -17.37 14.99 4.95
C ILE A 317 -17.58 15.08 6.47
N TYR A 318 -16.49 15.21 7.25
CA TYR A 318 -16.59 15.29 8.71
C TYR A 318 -17.54 16.40 9.17
N ASP A 319 -17.54 17.55 8.52
CA ASP A 319 -18.45 18.66 8.78
C ASP A 319 -19.95 18.29 8.70
N ILE A 320 -20.32 17.30 7.90
CA ILE A 320 -21.69 16.79 7.79
C ILE A 320 -21.99 15.75 8.88
N VAL A 321 -20.99 14.91 9.18
CA VAL A 321 -21.19 13.74 10.05
C VAL A 321 -20.66 13.92 11.46
N GLU A 322 -20.21 15.10 11.80
CA GLU A 322 -19.73 15.43 13.15
C GLU A 322 -20.75 15.01 14.21
N PRO A 323 -20.34 14.26 15.25
CA PRO A 323 -21.23 13.87 16.34
C PRO A 323 -21.65 15.08 17.16
N GLU A 324 -22.89 15.07 17.67
CA GLU A 324 -23.38 16.12 18.56
C GLU A 324 -22.71 16.05 19.93
N ASN A 325 -22.43 17.22 20.52
CA ASN A 325 -21.86 17.38 21.86
C ASN A 325 -20.44 16.76 22.03
N THR A 326 -19.65 16.75 20.98
CA THR A 326 -18.23 16.49 21.07
C THR A 326 -17.47 17.77 21.42
N GLY A 327 -16.35 17.63 22.14
CA GLY A 327 -15.39 18.72 22.29
C GLY A 327 -14.78 19.07 20.93
N GLU A 328 -14.47 20.35 20.73
CA GLU A 328 -13.79 20.78 19.52
C GLU A 328 -12.35 20.24 19.48
N ILE A 329 -11.89 19.83 18.31
CA ILE A 329 -10.46 19.64 18.05
C ILE A 329 -9.88 21.05 17.89
N PRO A 330 -9.02 21.51 18.82
CA PRO A 330 -8.67 22.93 18.92
C PRO A 330 -7.66 23.38 17.87
N TYR A 331 -7.30 22.52 16.93
CA TYR A 331 -6.37 22.83 15.85
C TYR A 331 -6.82 22.25 14.51
N ASP A 332 -6.40 22.90 13.45
CA ASP A 332 -6.43 22.44 12.08
C ASP A 332 -4.97 22.22 11.65
N LEU A 333 -4.58 20.96 11.36
CA LEU A 333 -3.19 20.63 11.06
C LEU A 333 -2.71 21.33 9.78
N THR A 334 -3.53 21.39 8.73
CA THR A 334 -3.21 22.12 7.49
C THR A 334 -2.89 23.58 7.78
N LYS A 335 -3.75 24.23 8.57
CA LYS A 335 -3.52 25.61 9.00
C LYS A 335 -2.24 25.76 9.82
N ARG A 336 -1.96 24.82 10.75
CA ARG A 336 -0.75 24.86 11.57
C ARG A 336 0.53 24.69 10.74
N LEU A 337 0.53 23.77 9.78
CA LEU A 337 1.66 23.60 8.86
C LEU A 337 1.95 24.93 8.13
N ASN A 338 0.93 25.58 7.57
CA ASN A 338 1.07 26.85 6.86
C ASN A 338 1.53 27.99 7.80
N GLU A 339 0.94 28.14 9.00
CA GLU A 339 1.34 29.15 10.00
C GLU A 339 2.78 28.98 10.51
N ARG A 340 3.27 27.73 10.56
CA ARG A 340 4.65 27.40 10.96
C ARG A 340 5.64 27.45 9.80
N GLY A 341 5.18 27.86 8.61
CA GLY A 341 6.01 28.01 7.40
C GLY A 341 6.59 26.69 6.91
N TYR A 342 5.80 25.61 6.97
CA TYR A 342 6.16 24.37 6.33
C TYR A 342 6.09 24.54 4.82
N ASP A 343 6.98 23.87 4.14
CA ASP A 343 6.95 23.56 2.72
C ASP A 343 7.06 22.03 2.55
N ALA A 344 7.00 21.57 1.32
CA ALA A 344 7.07 20.15 1.01
C ALA A 344 8.35 19.49 1.56
N ILE A 345 9.50 20.17 1.45
CA ILE A 345 10.79 19.66 1.91
C ILE A 345 10.78 19.52 3.44
N LYS A 346 10.30 20.54 4.14
CA LYS A 346 10.22 20.52 5.61
C LYS A 346 9.25 19.45 6.11
N MET A 347 8.19 19.12 5.36
CA MET A 347 7.32 17.99 5.70
C MET A 347 8.09 16.67 5.65
N VAL A 348 8.89 16.44 4.62
CA VAL A 348 9.74 15.26 4.48
C VAL A 348 10.85 15.22 5.53
N GLU A 349 11.50 16.36 5.83
CA GLU A 349 12.49 16.46 6.92
C GLU A 349 11.87 16.10 8.28
N THR A 350 10.62 16.49 8.52
CA THR A 350 9.88 16.15 9.75
C THR A 350 9.60 14.65 9.81
N GLY A 351 9.18 14.04 8.70
CA GLY A 351 9.03 12.59 8.59
C GLY A 351 10.35 11.85 8.83
N GLU A 352 11.47 12.28 8.23
CA GLU A 352 12.79 11.70 8.50
C GLU A 352 13.15 11.80 9.99
N ALA A 353 12.87 12.97 10.61
CA ALA A 353 13.14 13.19 12.03
C ALA A 353 12.35 12.22 12.93
N PHE A 354 11.16 11.79 12.54
CA PHE A 354 10.42 10.74 13.23
C PHE A 354 11.24 9.44 13.29
N PHE A 355 11.73 8.95 12.15
CA PHE A 355 12.49 7.71 12.07
C PHE A 355 13.85 7.80 12.77
N THR A 356 14.55 8.93 12.65
CA THR A 356 15.82 9.12 13.33
C THR A 356 15.65 9.21 14.85
N SER A 357 14.50 9.70 15.34
CA SER A 357 14.16 9.68 16.77
C SER A 357 14.01 8.25 17.33
N LEU A 358 13.69 7.29 16.48
CA LEU A 358 13.64 5.85 16.81
C LEU A 358 15.01 5.17 16.74
N GLY A 359 16.06 5.90 16.36
CA GLY A 359 17.44 5.40 16.27
C GLY A 359 17.81 4.82 14.89
N LEU A 360 17.00 5.06 13.86
CA LEU A 360 17.33 4.69 12.48
C LEU A 360 18.29 5.72 11.87
N GLU A 361 19.12 5.27 10.94
CA GLU A 361 20.05 6.16 10.23
C GLU A 361 19.31 7.13 9.30
N PRO A 362 19.76 8.40 9.19
CA PRO A 362 19.17 9.36 8.27
C PRO A 362 19.06 8.85 6.82
N LEU A 363 18.16 9.43 6.06
CA LEU A 363 18.05 9.15 4.63
C LEU A 363 19.35 9.57 3.91
N PRO A 364 19.79 8.83 2.87
CA PRO A 364 21.01 9.13 2.16
C PRO A 364 20.90 10.42 1.34
N ASP A 365 22.02 11.08 1.04
CA ASP A 365 22.04 12.28 0.19
C ASP A 365 21.35 12.05 -1.16
N THR A 366 21.45 10.83 -1.72
CA THR A 366 20.79 10.43 -2.96
C THR A 366 19.26 10.53 -2.89
N PHE A 367 18.66 10.32 -1.73
CA PHE A 367 17.22 10.51 -1.52
C PHE A 367 16.82 11.97 -1.77
N TRP A 368 17.53 12.91 -1.14
CA TRP A 368 17.26 14.34 -1.24
C TRP A 368 17.52 14.89 -2.64
N ASP A 369 18.57 14.40 -3.30
CA ASP A 369 18.97 14.85 -4.64
C ASP A 369 18.07 14.32 -5.77
N ARG A 370 17.40 13.16 -5.55
CA ARG A 370 16.77 12.40 -6.64
C ARG A 370 15.27 12.17 -6.47
N SER A 371 14.71 12.35 -5.27
CA SER A 371 13.26 12.22 -5.04
C SER A 371 12.49 13.29 -5.82
N MET A 372 11.27 12.95 -6.23
CA MET A 372 10.31 13.93 -6.77
C MET A 372 9.33 14.29 -5.65
N ILE A 373 9.71 15.25 -4.80
CA ILE A 373 8.91 15.68 -3.65
C ILE A 373 7.80 16.65 -4.06
N VAL A 374 8.05 17.46 -5.09
CA VAL A 374 7.08 18.40 -5.63
C VAL A 374 6.89 18.18 -7.12
N ARG A 375 5.72 18.54 -7.63
CA ARG A 375 5.44 18.44 -9.07
C ARG A 375 6.43 19.30 -9.86
N PRO A 376 7.20 18.73 -10.80
CA PRO A 376 8.10 19.51 -11.64
C PRO A 376 7.31 20.34 -12.66
N GLU A 377 7.71 21.59 -12.84
CA GLU A 377 7.06 22.50 -13.77
C GLU A 377 7.15 22.00 -15.23
N GLY A 378 6.04 22.03 -15.95
CA GLY A 378 5.98 21.71 -17.37
C GLY A 378 6.12 20.22 -17.73
N LYS A 379 6.03 19.32 -16.75
CA LYS A 379 6.05 17.87 -17.00
C LYS A 379 4.73 17.22 -16.64
N GLU A 380 4.34 16.23 -17.42
CA GLU A 380 3.31 15.27 -17.01
C GLU A 380 3.98 14.18 -16.18
N VAL A 381 3.42 13.91 -15.00
CA VAL A 381 3.97 12.98 -14.00
C VAL A 381 2.85 12.21 -13.33
N VAL A 382 3.19 11.08 -12.74
CA VAL A 382 2.29 10.34 -11.83
C VAL A 382 2.39 10.98 -10.44
N CYS A 383 1.39 11.75 -10.04
CA CYS A 383 1.37 12.46 -8.74
C CYS A 383 1.08 11.55 -7.55
N HIS A 384 0.40 10.40 -7.76
CA HIS A 384 0.14 9.44 -6.70
C HIS A 384 1.44 9.11 -5.94
N ALA A 385 1.42 9.29 -4.61
CA ALA A 385 2.59 9.06 -3.76
C ALA A 385 3.09 7.62 -3.88
N SER A 386 4.39 7.45 -3.81
CA SER A 386 5.02 6.11 -3.81
C SER A 386 6.48 6.17 -3.38
N ALA A 387 6.89 5.16 -2.63
CA ALA A 387 8.29 4.95 -2.26
C ALA A 387 8.98 4.00 -3.24
N TRP A 388 10.23 4.27 -3.54
CA TRP A 388 11.02 3.58 -4.54
C TRP A 388 12.36 3.13 -3.97
N ASN A 389 12.82 1.97 -4.43
CA ASN A 389 14.17 1.47 -4.22
C ASN A 389 14.74 1.08 -5.59
N LEU A 390 15.75 1.80 -6.06
CA LEU A 390 16.24 1.66 -7.44
C LEU A 390 17.45 0.72 -7.58
N ASP A 391 18.16 0.45 -6.50
CA ASP A 391 19.38 -0.37 -6.51
C ASP A 391 19.42 -1.48 -5.45
N ASP A 392 18.32 -1.64 -4.70
CA ASP A 392 18.20 -2.57 -3.58
C ASP A 392 19.24 -2.35 -2.46
N GLU A 393 19.82 -1.15 -2.39
CA GLU A 393 20.83 -0.75 -1.39
C GLU A 393 20.48 0.59 -0.74
N GLU A 394 20.88 1.72 -1.37
CA GLU A 394 20.75 3.07 -0.79
C GLU A 394 20.08 4.09 -1.73
N ASP A 395 19.79 3.77 -2.99
CA ASP A 395 19.09 4.69 -3.90
C ASP A 395 17.57 4.54 -3.68
N VAL A 396 17.15 4.86 -2.45
CA VAL A 396 15.74 4.98 -2.09
C VAL A 396 15.24 6.37 -2.40
N ARG A 397 13.97 6.49 -2.84
CA ARG A 397 13.33 7.76 -3.23
C ARG A 397 11.86 7.75 -2.88
N ILE A 398 11.26 8.94 -2.76
CA ILE A 398 9.80 9.12 -2.85
C ILE A 398 9.45 9.89 -4.13
N LYS A 399 8.26 9.61 -4.61
CA LYS A 399 7.63 10.33 -5.71
C LYS A 399 6.25 10.75 -5.26
N MET A 400 6.03 12.07 -5.14
CA MET A 400 4.72 12.65 -4.90
C MET A 400 4.68 14.11 -5.35
N CYS A 401 3.49 14.66 -5.50
CA CYS A 401 3.27 16.08 -5.77
C CYS A 401 2.83 16.76 -4.47
N THR A 402 3.72 16.82 -3.48
CA THR A 402 3.41 17.22 -2.11
C THR A 402 2.86 18.63 -2.03
N GLU A 403 1.70 18.78 -1.41
CA GLU A 403 1.09 20.03 -1.01
C GLU A 403 1.16 20.20 0.51
N VAL A 404 1.11 21.46 1.00
CA VAL A 404 1.18 21.72 2.45
C VAL A 404 -0.20 21.57 3.06
N ASN A 405 -0.58 20.35 3.37
CA ASN A 405 -1.84 19.99 4.01
C ASN A 405 -1.67 18.79 4.97
N SER A 406 -2.72 18.49 5.72
CA SER A 406 -2.71 17.40 6.70
C SER A 406 -2.61 16.03 6.03
N GLU A 407 -3.30 15.82 4.91
CA GLU A 407 -3.31 14.55 4.18
C GLU A 407 -1.91 14.17 3.71
N ASP A 408 -1.23 15.10 3.01
CA ASP A 408 0.13 14.87 2.54
C ASP A 408 1.15 14.76 3.68
N PHE A 409 0.90 15.40 4.83
CA PHE A 409 1.74 15.21 6.00
C PHE A 409 1.69 13.76 6.52
N TYR A 410 0.49 13.16 6.57
CA TYR A 410 0.34 11.73 6.88
C TYR A 410 0.96 10.84 5.80
N THR A 411 0.70 11.16 4.53
CA THR A 411 1.21 10.39 3.39
C THR A 411 2.74 10.39 3.34
N VAL A 412 3.42 11.52 3.59
CA VAL A 412 4.89 11.58 3.69
C VAL A 412 5.43 10.60 4.75
N HIS A 413 4.80 10.54 5.92
CA HIS A 413 5.24 9.60 6.97
C HIS A 413 5.01 8.15 6.56
N HIS A 414 3.90 7.85 5.86
CA HIS A 414 3.60 6.54 5.30
C HIS A 414 4.65 6.12 4.26
N GLU A 415 4.92 6.97 3.26
CA GLU A 415 5.89 6.68 2.20
C GLU A 415 7.32 6.49 2.74
N LEU A 416 7.71 7.30 3.71
CA LEU A 416 8.98 7.11 4.38
C LEU A 416 9.02 5.78 5.17
N GLY A 417 7.89 5.31 5.69
CA GLY A 417 7.76 3.98 6.28
C GLY A 417 8.24 2.89 5.32
N HIS A 418 7.82 2.98 4.06
CA HIS A 418 8.30 2.07 3.01
C HIS A 418 9.81 2.19 2.79
N ASN A 419 10.35 3.42 2.67
CA ASN A 419 11.78 3.63 2.43
C ASN A 419 12.65 3.09 3.59
N PHE A 420 12.24 3.34 4.83
CA PHE A 420 12.97 2.81 5.98
C PHE A 420 12.86 1.29 6.10
N TYR A 421 11.74 0.70 5.69
CA TYR A 421 11.61 -0.76 5.61
C TYR A 421 12.48 -1.34 4.48
N GLN A 422 12.53 -0.71 3.30
CA GLN A 422 13.43 -1.08 2.21
C GLN A 422 14.89 -1.11 2.68
N ARG A 423 15.34 -0.09 3.42
CA ARG A 423 16.68 -0.03 4.00
C ARG A 423 16.92 -1.08 5.08
N ALA A 424 15.88 -1.50 5.81
CA ALA A 424 16.01 -2.50 6.87
C ALA A 424 16.33 -3.90 6.32
N TYR A 425 15.89 -4.25 5.12
CA TYR A 425 16.16 -5.54 4.51
C TYR A 425 17.25 -5.53 3.43
N LYS A 426 17.94 -4.40 3.20
CA LYS A 426 18.94 -4.26 2.13
C LYS A 426 20.11 -5.27 2.17
N ASP A 427 20.46 -5.76 3.35
CA ASP A 427 21.56 -6.72 3.55
C ASP A 427 21.12 -8.18 3.43
N GLN A 428 19.84 -8.44 3.05
CA GLN A 428 19.33 -9.76 2.78
C GLN A 428 19.75 -10.24 1.38
N ASP A 429 19.61 -11.56 1.13
CA ASP A 429 19.70 -12.08 -0.24
C ASP A 429 18.61 -11.47 -1.13
N TYR A 430 18.85 -11.35 -2.44
CA TYR A 430 18.00 -10.59 -3.36
C TYR A 430 16.51 -10.91 -3.24
N LEU A 431 16.12 -12.18 -3.24
CA LEU A 431 14.71 -12.58 -3.13
C LEU A 431 14.07 -12.22 -1.77
N TYR A 432 14.88 -11.97 -0.75
CA TYR A 432 14.41 -11.51 0.57
C TYR A 432 14.44 -9.99 0.72
N LYS A 433 14.89 -9.24 -0.29
CA LYS A 433 14.86 -7.76 -0.29
C LYS A 433 13.46 -7.23 -0.63
N THR A 434 12.47 -7.70 0.11
CA THR A 434 11.07 -7.29 0.00
C THR A 434 10.39 -7.39 1.37
N GLY A 435 9.16 -6.91 1.48
CA GLY A 435 8.34 -7.14 2.67
C GLY A 435 8.12 -8.63 2.93
N ALA A 436 7.89 -9.00 4.18
CA ALA A 436 7.61 -10.40 4.55
C ALA A 436 6.41 -10.97 3.75
N HIS A 437 5.40 -10.13 3.55
CA HIS A 437 4.27 -10.30 2.64
C HIS A 437 3.83 -8.90 2.18
N ASP A 438 3.07 -8.79 1.09
CA ASP A 438 2.64 -7.51 0.52
C ASP A 438 2.01 -6.58 1.56
N GLY A 439 1.10 -7.11 2.39
CA GLY A 439 0.43 -6.34 3.44
C GLY A 439 1.36 -5.77 4.53
N PHE A 440 2.58 -6.29 4.69
CA PHE A 440 3.50 -5.74 5.69
C PHE A 440 4.15 -4.42 5.27
N HIS A 441 4.32 -4.18 3.97
CA HIS A 441 4.77 -2.87 3.50
C HIS A 441 3.73 -1.80 3.85
N GLU A 442 2.47 -2.03 3.50
CA GLU A 442 1.36 -1.12 3.81
C GLU A 442 1.12 -0.98 5.31
N ALA A 443 1.19 -2.10 6.05
CA ALA A 443 1.00 -2.07 7.51
C ALA A 443 2.07 -1.22 8.22
N ILE A 444 3.31 -1.20 7.75
CA ILE A 444 4.38 -0.36 8.33
C ILE A 444 4.14 1.11 8.00
N GLY A 445 3.79 1.45 6.75
CA GLY A 445 3.44 2.81 6.35
C GLY A 445 2.26 3.35 7.18
N ASP A 446 1.18 2.58 7.26
CA ASP A 446 0.00 2.95 8.05
C ASP A 446 0.28 3.02 9.56
N PHE A 447 1.08 2.10 10.12
CA PHE A 447 1.48 2.15 11.53
C PHE A 447 2.21 3.44 11.86
N VAL A 448 3.12 3.88 10.99
CA VAL A 448 3.83 5.15 11.14
C VAL A 448 2.87 6.33 11.01
N ALA A 449 2.00 6.35 10.01
CA ALA A 449 1.00 7.41 9.83
C ALA A 449 0.06 7.52 11.05
N LEU A 450 -0.37 6.39 11.63
CA LEU A 450 -1.18 6.35 12.86
C LEU A 450 -0.43 6.84 14.10
N SER A 451 0.91 6.94 14.05
CA SER A 451 1.72 7.49 15.15
C SER A 451 1.72 9.04 15.18
N ILE A 452 1.11 9.70 14.20
CA ILE A 452 0.92 11.14 14.17
C ILE A 452 -0.24 11.51 15.10
N THR A 453 0.03 11.48 16.40
CA THR A 453 -0.94 11.81 17.45
C THR A 453 -0.80 13.27 17.90
N PRO A 454 -1.78 13.81 18.64
CA PRO A 454 -1.63 15.15 19.24
C PRO A 454 -0.36 15.31 20.09
N GLU A 455 0.09 14.26 20.78
CA GLU A 455 1.33 14.25 21.55
C GLU A 455 2.56 14.40 20.64
N TYR A 456 2.56 13.69 19.48
CA TYR A 456 3.62 13.85 18.49
C TYR A 456 3.62 15.25 17.90
N LEU A 457 2.46 15.79 17.54
CA LEU A 457 2.33 17.14 17.00
C LEU A 457 2.80 18.21 18.00
N GLU A 458 2.54 18.04 19.30
CA GLU A 458 3.08 18.89 20.36
C GLU A 458 4.61 18.75 20.45
N GLN A 459 5.12 17.52 20.47
CA GLN A 459 6.55 17.24 20.56
C GLN A 459 7.37 17.91 19.45
N ILE A 460 6.83 17.95 18.22
CA ILE A 460 7.48 18.62 17.08
C ILE A 460 7.13 20.11 16.97
N GLY A 461 6.33 20.64 17.90
CA GLY A 461 6.00 22.07 18.01
C GLY A 461 4.98 22.57 16.97
N LEU A 462 4.23 21.68 16.34
CA LEU A 462 3.12 22.06 15.46
C LEU A 462 1.92 22.57 16.25
N ILE A 463 1.62 21.98 17.40
CA ILE A 463 0.63 22.44 18.34
C ILE A 463 1.28 22.72 19.70
N SER A 464 0.61 23.49 20.56
CA SER A 464 1.00 23.69 21.95
C SER A 464 0.26 22.76 22.90
N GLU A 465 0.70 22.64 24.16
CA GLU A 465 0.02 21.84 25.18
C GLU A 465 -1.45 22.27 25.37
N ASP A 466 -1.72 23.58 25.29
CA ASP A 466 -3.08 24.13 25.42
C ASP A 466 -3.97 23.82 24.20
N GLU A 467 -3.39 23.41 23.09
CA GLU A 467 -4.09 23.04 21.86
C GLU A 467 -4.27 21.52 21.73
N LYS A 468 -3.83 20.73 22.70
CA LYS A 468 -4.17 19.30 22.71
C LYS A 468 -5.66 19.11 22.97
N PRO A 469 -6.31 18.20 22.22
CA PRO A 469 -7.69 17.85 22.48
C PRO A 469 -7.89 17.40 23.93
N GLY A 470 -8.97 17.90 24.56
CA GLY A 470 -9.40 17.40 25.86
C GLY A 470 -10.09 16.04 25.75
N ALA A 471 -10.32 15.38 26.84
CA ALA A 471 -11.01 14.07 26.88
C ALA A 471 -12.43 14.09 26.27
N ASP A 472 -13.06 15.24 26.16
CA ASP A 472 -14.34 15.47 25.51
C ASP A 472 -14.21 15.54 23.97
N ALA A 473 -13.02 15.76 23.43
CA ALA A 473 -12.71 15.70 21.99
C ALA A 473 -12.37 14.29 21.48
N ASP A 474 -12.18 13.31 22.37
CA ASP A 474 -11.83 11.93 21.98
C ASP A 474 -12.84 11.33 20.99
N THR A 475 -14.14 11.64 21.17
CA THR A 475 -15.19 11.16 20.26
C THR A 475 -15.06 11.75 18.86
N ALA A 476 -14.64 13.01 18.74
CA ALA A 476 -14.39 13.66 17.46
C ALA A 476 -13.19 13.02 16.74
N LEU A 477 -12.08 12.82 17.45
CA LEU A 477 -10.88 12.15 16.92
C LEU A 477 -11.17 10.71 16.48
N LEU A 478 -11.90 9.94 17.32
CA LEU A 478 -12.29 8.58 16.96
C LEU A 478 -13.22 8.54 15.74
N MET A 479 -14.11 9.52 15.60
CA MET A 479 -14.96 9.62 14.41
C MET A 479 -14.14 9.92 13.17
N GLN A 480 -13.18 10.86 13.22
CA GLN A 480 -12.29 11.13 12.09
C GLN A 480 -11.49 9.88 11.70
N THR A 481 -10.92 9.19 12.68
CA THR A 481 -10.21 7.92 12.45
C THR A 481 -11.11 6.85 11.84
N ALA A 482 -12.37 6.75 12.30
CA ALA A 482 -13.32 5.79 11.76
C ALA A 482 -13.71 6.10 10.31
N LEU A 483 -13.92 7.38 9.98
CA LEU A 483 -14.22 7.83 8.61
C LEU A 483 -13.06 7.59 7.65
N ASP A 484 -11.83 7.60 8.14
CA ASP A 484 -10.64 7.31 7.36
C ASP A 484 -10.37 5.78 7.27
N LYS A 485 -10.21 5.11 8.40
CA LYS A 485 -9.71 3.73 8.46
C LYS A 485 -10.79 2.67 8.40
N ILE A 486 -11.94 2.85 9.09
CA ILE A 486 -13.01 1.85 9.08
C ILE A 486 -13.79 1.88 7.76
N ALA A 487 -13.98 3.05 7.17
CA ALA A 487 -14.61 3.18 5.86
C ALA A 487 -13.81 2.50 4.73
N PHE A 488 -12.49 2.39 4.88
CA PHE A 488 -11.59 1.80 3.90
C PHE A 488 -11.65 0.27 3.86
N LEU A 489 -11.95 -0.40 4.99
CA LEU A 489 -11.81 -1.85 5.15
C LEU A 489 -12.67 -2.72 4.21
N PRO A 490 -13.93 -2.37 3.83
CA PRO A 490 -14.71 -3.19 2.88
C PRO A 490 -14.13 -3.20 1.49
#